data_c581d635621782d35acf432b135579d0
#
_entry.id   c581d635621782d35acf432b135579d0
#
_cell.length_a   1.000
_cell.length_b   1.000
_cell.length_c   1.000
_cell.angle_alpha   90.00
_cell.angle_beta   90.00
_cell.angle_gamma   90.00
#
_symmetry.space_group_name_H-M   'P 1'
#
loop_
_entity.id
_entity.type
_entity.pdbx_description
1 polymer ?
#
loop_
_entity_poly.entity_id
_entity_poly.type
_entity_poly.pdbx_seq_one_letter_code
_entity_poly.pdbx_strand_id
1 'polypeptide(L)'
;MLSGKDASGDKGGGKVGILKESDREVYELVSKGGFAGYHEGLFGALSEADGEVYELIEREHERLGNTLILQAAENRCSRAVLAALGSVVQNKTAEGFAGARMHGGCAVVDEIERLAISRAKEAFGAKYANVQPHSGTAANQIVITAVLESGDKILSLGPGHGGHYSHGASVSFTGKFFEVENYYVDEESFLLDYEAIGKKAVEFGPRLIICGASTYSRVIDFGKFREIADSVGAYLMADISHISGLVMAGAHRSPIEFADFTTTSTYKPGGPRGGLILMGEGYDRKVNVRGEERPLWEHVEAATFPGMQGTIYLNHIAAKAVFFKEALSEEYKSRQFRIIENSRRLASGLASLGYDVLTGGTDNHLFLVNVANSREGLTGVIAQRVLEECGMVVDMVGLPYDKRPAGVGGGVRLGTPIVTRMGMGAHEMEKIAGMVDSVLKEAVILSESEYRINEAFRDRMREQVRDLCRGFGAH
;
A
#
# COMPACT_ATOMS: atom_id res chain seq x y z
N MET A 1 -44.99 -35.56 -43.31
CA MET A 1 -45.59 -36.74 -42.68
C MET A 1 -44.75 -37.08 -41.46
N LEU A 2 -45.31 -36.79 -40.35
CA LEU A 2 -45.52 -37.66 -39.18
C LEU A 2 -44.20 -38.03 -38.47
N SER A 3 -44.01 -37.70 -37.35
CA SER A 3 -44.54 -37.76 -35.96
C SER A 3 -43.43 -38.36 -35.12
N GLY A 4 -43.05 -37.98 -34.00
CA GLY A 4 -43.63 -37.42 -32.82
C GLY A 4 -43.05 -38.12 -31.60
N LYS A 5 -42.78 -37.39 -30.55
CA LYS A 5 -42.60 -37.81 -29.14
C LYS A 5 -41.29 -38.55 -28.80
N ASP A 6 -40.63 -38.30 -27.72
CA ASP A 6 -41.02 -37.84 -26.38
C ASP A 6 -39.82 -37.25 -25.63
N ALA A 7 -40.15 -36.41 -24.71
CA ALA A 7 -39.24 -35.78 -23.74
C ALA A 7 -38.82 -36.77 -22.67
N SER A 8 -37.56 -36.72 -22.28
CA SER A 8 -37.16 -37.02 -20.90
C SER A 8 -35.88 -36.25 -20.62
N GLY A 9 -35.93 -35.44 -19.55
CA GLY A 9 -34.91 -34.48 -19.18
C GLY A 9 -33.55 -35.11 -18.86
N ASP A 10 -32.56 -34.40 -19.30
CA ASP A 10 -31.23 -34.53 -18.73
C ASP A 10 -30.85 -33.25 -18.00
N LYS A 11 -30.67 -33.39 -16.70
CA LYS A 11 -30.26 -32.38 -15.78
C LYS A 11 -28.78 -32.09 -15.93
N GLY A 12 -28.45 -30.90 -16.15
CA GLY A 12 -27.19 -30.20 -15.99
C GLY A 12 -25.97 -30.96 -15.47
N GLY A 13 -25.24 -31.57 -16.34
CA GLY A 13 -23.84 -31.89 -16.17
C GLY A 13 -23.00 -30.82 -16.87
N GLY A 14 -22.60 -29.79 -16.16
CA GLY A 14 -21.64 -28.82 -16.66
C GLY A 14 -20.37 -29.56 -17.07
N LYS A 15 -20.01 -29.53 -18.35
CA LYS A 15 -18.81 -30.13 -18.90
C LYS A 15 -17.57 -29.53 -18.26
N VAL A 16 -17.01 -30.21 -17.25
CA VAL A 16 -15.61 -30.13 -16.86
C VAL A 16 -14.81 -30.83 -17.95
N GLY A 17 -14.57 -30.20 -19.03
CA GLY A 17 -13.97 -30.80 -20.19
C GLY A 17 -12.81 -29.99 -20.75
N ILE A 18 -11.81 -29.64 -19.98
CA ILE A 18 -10.52 -29.14 -20.49
C ILE A 18 -9.39 -29.38 -19.45
N LEU A 19 -9.29 -30.55 -18.85
CA LEU A 19 -8.07 -30.99 -18.19
C LEU A 19 -7.62 -32.27 -18.89
N LYS A 20 -6.55 -32.20 -19.68
CA LYS A 20 -5.93 -33.36 -20.29
C LYS A 20 -4.98 -34.02 -19.30
N GLU A 21 -4.71 -35.32 -19.57
CA GLU A 21 -3.93 -36.24 -18.74
C GLU A 21 -2.55 -35.78 -18.26
N SER A 22 -2.03 -34.65 -18.71
CA SER A 22 -0.73 -34.10 -18.29
C SER A 22 -0.72 -33.46 -16.89
N ASP A 23 -1.89 -33.23 -16.29
CA ASP A 23 -2.01 -32.63 -14.94
C ASP A 23 -2.76 -33.56 -13.99
N ARG A 24 -2.38 -34.87 -14.03
CA ARG A 24 -3.05 -35.92 -13.27
C ARG A 24 -3.05 -35.66 -11.75
N GLU A 25 -1.99 -35.07 -11.21
CA GLU A 25 -1.92 -34.73 -9.79
C GLU A 25 -2.89 -33.59 -9.41
N VAL A 26 -2.94 -32.54 -10.22
CA VAL A 26 -3.90 -31.42 -10.02
C VAL A 26 -5.34 -31.93 -10.24
N TYR A 27 -5.56 -32.80 -11.21
CA TYR A 27 -6.86 -33.42 -11.46
C TYR A 27 -7.29 -34.36 -10.31
N GLU A 28 -6.38 -35.16 -9.74
CA GLU A 28 -6.68 -36.00 -8.58
C GLU A 28 -6.96 -35.21 -7.31
N LEU A 29 -6.21 -34.12 -7.06
CA LEU A 29 -6.47 -33.18 -5.94
C LEU A 29 -7.84 -32.49 -6.08
N VAL A 30 -8.15 -32.00 -7.27
CA VAL A 30 -9.46 -31.37 -7.56
C VAL A 30 -10.60 -32.38 -7.52
N SER A 31 -10.37 -33.66 -7.92
CA SER A 31 -11.39 -34.71 -7.94
C SER A 31 -11.64 -35.32 -6.57
N LYS A 32 -10.64 -35.37 -5.68
CA LYS A 32 -10.75 -35.98 -4.33
C LYS A 32 -11.29 -35.04 -3.24
N GLY A 33 -11.17 -33.74 -3.39
CA GLY A 33 -11.62 -32.80 -2.36
C GLY A 33 -12.17 -31.48 -2.92
N GLY A 34 -12.31 -31.36 -4.24
CA GLY A 34 -12.65 -30.11 -4.90
C GLY A 34 -11.57 -29.04 -4.68
N PHE A 35 -11.93 -27.80 -4.99
CA PHE A 35 -11.02 -26.64 -4.84
C PHE A 35 -10.57 -26.42 -3.37
N ALA A 36 -11.38 -26.81 -2.39
CA ALA A 36 -11.02 -26.74 -0.97
C ALA A 36 -9.87 -27.68 -0.60
N GLY A 37 -9.91 -28.95 -1.05
CA GLY A 37 -8.83 -29.92 -0.80
C GLY A 37 -7.48 -29.52 -1.43
N TYR A 38 -7.51 -28.80 -2.56
CA TYR A 38 -6.30 -28.24 -3.16
C TYR A 38 -5.60 -27.25 -2.23
N HIS A 39 -6.35 -26.32 -1.60
CA HIS A 39 -5.77 -25.34 -0.68
C HIS A 39 -5.31 -25.94 0.65
N GLU A 40 -6.02 -26.92 1.20
CA GLU A 40 -5.60 -27.60 2.43
C GLU A 40 -4.28 -28.38 2.23
N GLY A 41 -4.03 -28.90 1.04
CA GLY A 41 -2.80 -29.62 0.70
C GLY A 41 -1.57 -28.75 0.43
N LEU A 42 -1.71 -27.43 0.18
CA LEU A 42 -0.58 -26.60 -0.25
C LEU A 42 0.52 -26.50 0.80
N PHE A 43 0.17 -26.29 2.08
CA PHE A 43 1.17 -26.20 3.15
C PHE A 43 1.80 -27.56 3.47
N GLY A 44 1.06 -28.65 3.37
CA GLY A 44 1.61 -29.99 3.45
C GLY A 44 2.63 -30.26 2.35
N ALA A 45 2.28 -29.96 1.11
CA ALA A 45 3.18 -30.11 -0.03
C ALA A 45 4.44 -29.24 0.10
N LEU A 46 4.34 -28.03 0.65
CA LEU A 46 5.50 -27.16 0.92
C LEU A 46 6.41 -27.80 1.97
N SER A 47 5.84 -28.27 3.08
CA SER A 47 6.61 -28.93 4.15
C SER A 47 7.35 -30.18 3.66
N GLU A 48 6.75 -30.95 2.76
CA GLU A 48 7.37 -32.14 2.15
C GLU A 48 8.45 -31.78 1.13
N ALA A 49 8.23 -30.71 0.33
CA ALA A 49 9.14 -30.31 -0.75
C ALA A 49 10.32 -29.49 -0.24
N ASP A 50 10.11 -28.60 0.73
CA ASP A 50 11.11 -27.69 1.27
C ASP A 50 10.78 -27.33 2.74
N GLY A 51 11.26 -28.16 3.65
CA GLY A 51 11.07 -27.97 5.09
C GLY A 51 11.73 -26.71 5.62
N GLU A 52 12.85 -26.25 5.04
CA GLU A 52 13.55 -25.04 5.48
C GLU A 52 12.70 -23.78 5.21
N VAL A 53 12.14 -23.66 4.01
CA VAL A 53 11.22 -22.54 3.68
C VAL A 53 9.95 -22.62 4.53
N TYR A 54 9.41 -23.81 4.74
CA TYR A 54 8.24 -24.00 5.59
C TYR A 54 8.49 -23.49 7.03
N GLU A 55 9.59 -23.91 7.66
CA GLU A 55 9.96 -23.46 9.02
C GLU A 55 10.18 -21.93 9.11
N LEU A 56 10.78 -21.31 8.08
CA LEU A 56 10.96 -19.87 8.04
C LEU A 56 9.60 -19.11 7.96
N ILE A 57 8.65 -19.64 7.20
CA ILE A 57 7.29 -19.09 7.12
C ILE A 57 6.55 -19.28 8.45
N GLU A 58 6.69 -20.40 9.14
CA GLU A 58 6.11 -20.62 10.46
C GLU A 58 6.69 -19.62 11.48
N ARG A 59 8.02 -19.45 11.50
CA ARG A 59 8.67 -18.47 12.37
C ARG A 59 8.20 -17.04 12.11
N GLU A 60 7.98 -16.66 10.85
CA GLU A 60 7.43 -15.34 10.52
C GLU A 60 5.97 -15.23 10.98
N HIS A 61 5.17 -16.28 10.83
CA HIS A 61 3.81 -16.32 11.35
C HIS A 61 3.77 -16.14 12.89
N GLU A 62 4.65 -16.84 13.62
CA GLU A 62 4.80 -16.67 15.08
C GLU A 62 5.26 -15.27 15.45
N ARG A 63 6.24 -14.70 14.73
CA ARG A 63 6.72 -13.33 14.94
C ARG A 63 5.57 -12.33 14.81
N LEU A 64 4.80 -12.43 13.73
CA LEU A 64 3.64 -11.57 13.48
C LEU A 64 2.56 -11.66 14.56
N GLY A 65 2.38 -12.86 15.18
CA GLY A 65 1.43 -13.07 16.26
C GLY A 65 1.90 -12.55 17.63
N ASN A 66 3.20 -12.40 17.82
CA ASN A 66 3.83 -12.08 19.12
C ASN A 66 4.48 -10.68 19.16
N THR A 67 4.26 -9.83 18.16
CA THR A 67 4.91 -8.53 18.01
C THR A 67 3.88 -7.43 17.78
N LEU A 68 4.02 -6.31 18.47
CA LEU A 68 3.27 -5.07 18.18
C LEU A 68 3.85 -4.40 16.96
N ILE A 69 3.19 -4.54 15.82
CA ILE A 69 3.62 -3.93 14.57
C ILE A 69 2.95 -2.58 14.43
N LEU A 70 3.72 -1.54 14.62
CA LEU A 70 3.33 -0.14 14.52
C LEU A 70 3.87 0.52 13.25
N GLN A 71 4.27 -0.27 12.25
CA GLN A 71 4.71 0.23 10.95
C GLN A 71 3.53 0.70 10.11
N ALA A 72 3.54 1.97 9.72
CA ALA A 72 2.45 2.60 8.97
C ALA A 72 2.27 2.04 7.55
N ALA A 73 3.31 1.43 6.98
CA ALA A 73 3.29 0.86 5.64
C ALA A 73 2.79 -0.59 5.59
N GLU A 74 2.51 -1.21 6.74
CA GLU A 74 2.12 -2.61 6.83
C GLU A 74 0.65 -2.80 7.16
N ASN A 75 0.10 -3.90 6.64
CA ASN A 75 -1.22 -4.40 6.98
C ASN A 75 -1.27 -5.91 6.70
N ARG A 76 -2.31 -6.59 7.20
CA ARG A 76 -2.51 -8.02 7.00
C ARG A 76 -3.53 -8.28 5.91
N CYS A 77 -3.25 -9.23 5.03
CA CYS A 77 -4.24 -9.77 4.10
C CYS A 77 -5.24 -10.67 4.84
N SER A 78 -6.46 -10.78 4.30
CA SER A 78 -7.39 -11.81 4.73
C SER A 78 -6.96 -13.20 4.22
N ARG A 79 -7.48 -14.27 4.85
CA ARG A 79 -7.28 -15.64 4.36
C ARG A 79 -7.77 -15.82 2.93
N ALA A 80 -8.87 -15.15 2.55
CA ALA A 80 -9.41 -15.22 1.19
C ALA A 80 -8.46 -14.57 0.16
N VAL A 81 -7.83 -13.44 0.51
CA VAL A 81 -6.80 -12.80 -0.32
C VAL A 81 -5.57 -13.71 -0.46
N LEU A 82 -5.10 -14.34 0.63
CA LEU A 82 -3.97 -15.27 0.61
C LEU A 82 -4.29 -16.53 -0.21
N ALA A 83 -5.51 -17.07 -0.11
CA ALA A 83 -5.94 -18.19 -0.92
C ALA A 83 -5.95 -17.87 -2.42
N ALA A 84 -6.40 -16.68 -2.80
CA ALA A 84 -6.35 -16.23 -4.20
C ALA A 84 -4.90 -16.10 -4.71
N LEU A 85 -3.96 -15.64 -3.88
CA LEU A 85 -2.53 -15.55 -4.22
C LEU A 85 -1.90 -16.92 -4.49
N GLY A 86 -2.27 -17.95 -3.73
CA GLY A 86 -1.80 -19.32 -3.91
C GLY A 86 -2.57 -20.14 -4.96
N SER A 87 -3.42 -19.50 -5.77
CA SER A 87 -4.28 -20.22 -6.71
C SER A 87 -3.60 -20.58 -8.04
N VAL A 88 -4.20 -21.55 -8.75
CA VAL A 88 -3.71 -22.07 -10.05
C VAL A 88 -3.68 -21.01 -11.17
N VAL A 89 -4.34 -19.87 -11.02
CA VAL A 89 -4.28 -18.79 -12.02
C VAL A 89 -2.86 -18.23 -12.17
N GLN A 90 -1.97 -18.45 -11.18
CA GLN A 90 -0.54 -18.15 -11.28
C GLN A 90 0.12 -18.82 -12.51
N ASN A 91 -0.34 -20.00 -12.93
CA ASN A 91 0.27 -20.76 -14.02
C ASN A 91 -0.05 -20.21 -15.42
N LYS A 92 -1.01 -19.27 -15.53
CA LYS A 92 -1.42 -18.73 -16.82
C LYS A 92 -0.59 -17.51 -17.21
N THR A 93 0.04 -17.57 -18.37
CA THR A 93 0.70 -16.42 -19.00
C THR A 93 -0.33 -15.56 -19.75
N ALA A 94 -0.37 -14.26 -19.47
CA ALA A 94 -1.20 -13.29 -20.18
C ALA A 94 -0.49 -11.94 -20.33
N GLU A 95 -0.54 -11.40 -21.54
CA GLU A 95 -0.06 -10.06 -21.91
C GLU A 95 -1.15 -9.31 -22.67
N GLY A 96 -1.17 -7.99 -22.59
CA GLY A 96 -2.26 -7.17 -23.08
C GLY A 96 -3.42 -7.06 -22.09
N PHE A 97 -4.58 -6.67 -22.56
CA PHE A 97 -5.76 -6.36 -21.74
C PHE A 97 -6.89 -7.37 -21.94
N ALA A 98 -7.86 -7.40 -21.01
CA ALA A 98 -8.98 -8.31 -21.09
C ALA A 98 -9.79 -8.14 -22.39
N GLY A 99 -9.83 -9.16 -23.21
CA GLY A 99 -10.43 -9.16 -24.56
C GLY A 99 -9.49 -8.80 -25.70
N ALA A 100 -8.25 -8.35 -25.39
CA ALA A 100 -7.20 -8.00 -26.37
C ALA A 100 -5.85 -8.60 -25.95
N ARG A 101 -5.82 -9.93 -25.74
CA ARG A 101 -4.62 -10.64 -25.29
C ARG A 101 -3.72 -11.08 -26.41
N MET A 102 -2.41 -11.05 -26.15
CA MET A 102 -1.41 -11.64 -27.03
C MET A 102 -1.41 -13.17 -26.99
N HIS A 103 -1.93 -13.78 -25.89
CA HIS A 103 -1.93 -15.22 -25.66
C HIS A 103 -3.33 -15.82 -25.73
N GLY A 104 -3.45 -17.05 -26.22
CA GLY A 104 -4.69 -17.82 -26.20
C GLY A 104 -5.05 -18.34 -24.78
N GLY A 105 -6.29 -18.83 -24.62
CA GLY A 105 -6.74 -19.46 -23.37
C GLY A 105 -7.00 -18.49 -22.20
N CYS A 106 -7.32 -17.23 -22.49
CA CYS A 106 -7.44 -16.18 -21.48
C CYS A 106 -8.89 -15.89 -21.04
N ALA A 107 -9.91 -16.59 -21.54
CA ALA A 107 -11.32 -16.26 -21.29
C ALA A 107 -11.64 -16.11 -19.79
N VAL A 108 -11.25 -17.08 -18.95
CA VAL A 108 -11.51 -17.04 -17.50
C VAL A 108 -10.72 -15.95 -16.78
N VAL A 109 -9.44 -15.77 -17.15
CA VAL A 109 -8.60 -14.73 -16.50
C VAL A 109 -9.02 -13.33 -16.94
N ASP A 110 -9.62 -13.17 -18.10
CA ASP A 110 -10.24 -11.92 -18.54
C ASP A 110 -11.47 -11.56 -17.66
N GLU A 111 -12.26 -12.54 -17.26
CA GLU A 111 -13.37 -12.33 -16.32
C GLU A 111 -12.85 -11.91 -14.96
N ILE A 112 -11.77 -12.54 -14.46
CA ILE A 112 -11.12 -12.17 -13.20
C ILE A 112 -10.64 -10.71 -13.25
N GLU A 113 -9.98 -10.31 -14.34
CA GLU A 113 -9.48 -8.94 -14.47
C GLU A 113 -10.62 -7.93 -14.57
N ARG A 114 -11.66 -8.19 -15.37
CA ARG A 114 -12.85 -7.32 -15.45
C ARG A 114 -13.54 -7.18 -14.10
N LEU A 115 -13.61 -8.26 -13.32
CA LEU A 115 -14.16 -8.22 -11.96
C LEU A 115 -13.32 -7.36 -11.02
N ALA A 116 -11.99 -7.49 -11.08
CA ALA A 116 -11.08 -6.65 -10.30
C ALA A 116 -11.21 -5.17 -10.66
N ILE A 117 -11.27 -4.84 -11.96
CA ILE A 117 -11.49 -3.48 -12.48
C ILE A 117 -12.82 -2.92 -11.99
N SER A 118 -13.92 -3.67 -12.13
CA SER A 118 -15.24 -3.22 -11.71
C SER A 118 -15.28 -2.89 -10.22
N ARG A 119 -14.74 -3.77 -9.38
CA ARG A 119 -14.70 -3.58 -7.92
C ARG A 119 -13.77 -2.45 -7.50
N ALA A 120 -12.64 -2.26 -8.18
CA ALA A 120 -11.74 -1.14 -7.94
C ALA A 120 -12.43 0.19 -8.26
N LYS A 121 -13.12 0.28 -9.40
CA LYS A 121 -13.92 1.45 -9.79
C LYS A 121 -14.98 1.77 -8.75
N GLU A 122 -15.70 0.77 -8.26
CA GLU A 122 -16.73 0.94 -7.25
C GLU A 122 -16.13 1.40 -5.91
N ALA A 123 -15.04 0.77 -5.46
CA ALA A 123 -14.42 1.07 -4.17
C ALA A 123 -13.86 2.50 -4.09
N PHE A 124 -13.40 3.06 -5.20
CA PHE A 124 -12.82 4.41 -5.26
C PHE A 124 -13.73 5.46 -5.90
N GLY A 125 -14.89 5.09 -6.45
CA GLY A 125 -15.74 6.00 -7.24
C GLY A 125 -15.10 6.42 -8.56
N ALA A 126 -14.21 5.60 -9.12
CA ALA A 126 -13.46 5.92 -10.33
C ALA A 126 -14.19 5.52 -11.62
N LYS A 127 -13.88 6.19 -12.74
CA LYS A 127 -14.41 5.86 -14.08
C LYS A 127 -13.53 4.89 -14.84
N TYR A 128 -12.24 4.93 -14.60
CA TYR A 128 -11.23 4.03 -15.16
C TYR A 128 -10.39 3.40 -14.04
N ALA A 129 -9.99 2.16 -14.22
CA ALA A 129 -9.05 1.47 -13.35
C ALA A 129 -8.17 0.51 -14.15
N ASN A 130 -6.86 0.55 -13.89
CA ASN A 130 -5.89 -0.43 -14.36
C ASN A 130 -5.33 -1.18 -13.16
N VAL A 131 -5.61 -2.48 -13.10
CA VAL A 131 -5.24 -3.37 -11.98
C VAL A 131 -3.94 -4.14 -12.23
N GLN A 132 -3.31 -3.95 -13.39
CA GLN A 132 -2.12 -4.68 -13.80
C GLN A 132 -0.80 -4.23 -13.16
N PRO A 133 -0.60 -2.98 -12.69
CA PRO A 133 0.70 -2.58 -12.15
C PRO A 133 1.19 -3.53 -11.06
N HIS A 134 2.47 -3.94 -11.17
CA HIS A 134 3.10 -4.90 -10.26
C HIS A 134 3.36 -4.33 -8.86
N SER A 135 3.43 -3.01 -8.73
CA SER A 135 3.61 -2.29 -7.47
C SER A 135 3.10 -0.86 -7.57
N GLY A 136 3.01 -0.13 -6.44
CA GLY A 136 2.76 1.31 -6.46
C GLY A 136 3.83 2.07 -7.24
N THR A 137 5.10 1.70 -7.10
CA THR A 137 6.20 2.26 -7.90
C THR A 137 5.99 2.05 -9.40
N ALA A 138 5.59 0.84 -9.81
CA ALA A 138 5.28 0.55 -11.22
C ALA A 138 4.08 1.37 -11.71
N ALA A 139 3.04 1.56 -10.88
CA ALA A 139 1.91 2.42 -11.22
C ALA A 139 2.35 3.88 -11.47
N ASN A 140 3.22 4.43 -10.62
CA ASN A 140 3.78 5.76 -10.80
C ASN A 140 4.61 5.84 -12.09
N GLN A 141 5.48 4.88 -12.35
CA GLN A 141 6.31 4.83 -13.56
C GLN A 141 5.46 4.75 -14.83
N ILE A 142 4.40 3.94 -14.84
CA ILE A 142 3.46 3.82 -15.95
C ILE A 142 2.80 5.18 -16.23
N VAL A 143 2.27 5.86 -15.22
CA VAL A 143 1.64 7.17 -15.38
C VAL A 143 2.64 8.20 -15.89
N ILE A 144 3.82 8.26 -15.31
CA ILE A 144 4.88 9.20 -15.71
C ILE A 144 5.24 8.97 -17.19
N THR A 145 5.50 7.73 -17.59
CA THR A 145 5.86 7.40 -18.97
C THR A 145 4.69 7.50 -19.96
N ALA A 146 3.44 7.45 -19.49
CA ALA A 146 2.27 7.65 -20.31
C ALA A 146 2.16 9.07 -20.87
N VAL A 147 2.61 10.09 -20.12
CA VAL A 147 2.38 11.50 -20.48
C VAL A 147 3.63 12.37 -20.56
N LEU A 148 4.80 11.84 -20.17
CA LEU A 148 6.07 12.57 -20.20
C LEU A 148 7.08 11.93 -21.16
N GLU A 149 8.01 12.77 -21.62
CA GLU A 149 9.23 12.38 -22.32
C GLU A 149 10.45 12.55 -21.40
N SER A 150 11.54 11.83 -21.69
CA SER A 150 12.79 11.99 -20.95
C SER A 150 13.24 13.45 -20.96
N GLY A 151 13.55 14.00 -19.79
CA GLY A 151 13.93 15.41 -19.62
C GLY A 151 12.75 16.33 -19.29
N ASP A 152 11.49 15.88 -19.39
CA ASP A 152 10.34 16.67 -18.95
C ASP A 152 10.42 16.96 -17.43
N LYS A 153 9.76 18.05 -17.01
CA LYS A 153 9.80 18.59 -15.66
C LYS A 153 8.73 18.01 -14.74
N ILE A 154 9.15 17.56 -13.57
CA ILE A 154 8.27 17.01 -12.52
C ILE A 154 8.45 17.83 -11.25
N LEU A 155 7.35 18.27 -10.65
CA LEU A 155 7.33 18.87 -9.31
C LEU A 155 6.72 17.89 -8.31
N SER A 156 7.45 17.55 -7.23
CA SER A 156 7.01 16.56 -6.25
C SER A 156 7.45 16.92 -4.83
N LEU A 157 6.83 16.27 -3.81
CA LEU A 157 7.29 16.42 -2.42
C LEU A 157 8.68 15.81 -2.26
N GLY A 158 9.59 16.56 -1.65
CA GLY A 158 10.95 16.13 -1.40
C GLY A 158 11.01 14.85 -0.52
N PRO A 159 11.90 13.88 -0.83
CA PRO A 159 12.00 12.62 -0.08
C PRO A 159 12.24 12.83 1.42
N GLY A 160 13.08 13.80 1.80
CA GLY A 160 13.33 14.16 3.21
C GLY A 160 12.12 14.78 3.92
N HIS A 161 11.09 15.16 3.18
CA HIS A 161 9.86 15.77 3.70
C HIS A 161 8.63 14.86 3.55
N GLY A 162 8.87 13.59 3.24
CA GLY A 162 7.82 12.57 3.14
C GLY A 162 7.44 12.15 1.74
N GLY A 163 8.07 12.69 0.70
CA GLY A 163 7.91 12.23 -0.67
C GLY A 163 8.41 10.80 -0.86
N HIS A 164 7.71 10.02 -1.69
CA HIS A 164 8.17 8.67 -2.02
C HIS A 164 9.32 8.72 -3.03
N TYR A 165 10.28 7.79 -2.93
CA TYR A 165 11.44 7.76 -3.86
C TYR A 165 11.04 7.75 -5.33
N SER A 166 9.96 7.07 -5.71
CA SER A 166 9.48 7.03 -7.09
C SER A 166 8.88 8.35 -7.60
N HIS A 167 8.72 9.37 -6.74
CA HIS A 167 8.21 10.67 -7.16
C HIS A 167 9.31 11.56 -7.78
N GLY A 168 10.59 11.32 -7.46
CA GLY A 168 11.66 12.15 -8.02
C GLY A 168 12.99 12.09 -7.29
N ALA A 169 13.22 11.09 -6.42
CA ALA A 169 14.53 10.94 -5.80
C ALA A 169 15.62 10.70 -6.88
N SER A 170 16.75 11.37 -6.76
CA SER A 170 17.86 11.31 -7.74
C SER A 170 18.39 9.90 -8.01
N VAL A 171 18.23 8.99 -7.04
CA VAL A 171 18.63 7.58 -7.15
C VAL A 171 17.58 6.71 -7.85
N SER A 172 16.34 7.19 -7.99
CA SER A 172 15.23 6.46 -8.60
C SER A 172 15.19 6.62 -10.12
N PHE A 173 14.35 5.81 -10.79
CA PHE A 173 14.05 5.97 -12.21
C PHE A 173 13.64 7.42 -12.54
N THR A 174 12.73 7.99 -11.76
CA THR A 174 12.19 9.33 -12.01
C THR A 174 13.28 10.39 -11.99
N GLY A 175 14.13 10.41 -10.96
CA GLY A 175 15.22 11.39 -10.86
C GLY A 175 16.38 11.16 -11.84
N LYS A 176 16.45 9.99 -12.51
CA LYS A 176 17.46 9.70 -13.54
C LYS A 176 17.05 10.13 -14.94
N PHE A 177 15.75 10.13 -15.23
CA PHE A 177 15.25 10.37 -16.60
C PHE A 177 14.50 11.68 -16.76
N PHE A 178 14.13 12.36 -15.67
CA PHE A 178 13.34 13.57 -15.67
C PHE A 178 14.04 14.69 -14.90
N GLU A 179 13.73 15.93 -15.22
CA GLU A 179 14.14 17.09 -14.44
C GLU A 179 13.18 17.24 -13.26
N VAL A 180 13.67 17.04 -12.05
CA VAL A 180 12.83 17.03 -10.85
C VAL A 180 13.17 18.19 -9.95
N GLU A 181 12.15 18.99 -9.60
CA GLU A 181 12.21 19.95 -8.53
C GLU A 181 11.30 19.52 -7.37
N ASN A 182 11.70 19.84 -6.13
CA ASN A 182 10.95 19.43 -4.96
C ASN A 182 10.30 20.63 -4.27
N TYR A 183 9.02 20.47 -3.89
CA TYR A 183 8.41 21.28 -2.86
C TYR A 183 8.60 20.65 -1.48
N TYR A 184 8.46 21.46 -0.44
CA TYR A 184 8.74 21.08 0.93
C TYR A 184 7.57 21.46 1.83
N VAL A 185 7.48 20.85 3.01
CA VAL A 185 6.61 21.33 4.08
C VAL A 185 7.21 22.61 4.68
N ASP A 186 6.40 23.44 5.29
CA ASP A 186 6.84 24.62 6.02
C ASP A 186 7.73 24.25 7.22
N GLU A 187 8.74 25.06 7.51
CA GLU A 187 9.78 24.73 8.50
C GLU A 187 9.28 24.78 9.95
N GLU A 188 8.28 25.62 10.24
CA GLU A 188 7.75 25.81 11.59
C GLU A 188 6.57 24.87 11.87
N SER A 189 5.63 24.81 10.96
CA SER A 189 4.39 24.05 11.13
C SER A 189 4.48 22.61 10.65
N PHE A 190 5.46 22.26 9.79
CA PHE A 190 5.56 20.99 9.07
C PHE A 190 4.33 20.68 8.20
N LEU A 191 3.57 21.72 7.80
CA LEU A 191 2.41 21.59 6.93
C LEU A 191 2.77 21.92 5.47
N LEU A 192 1.95 21.43 4.53
CA LEU A 192 2.06 21.81 3.12
C LEU A 192 1.61 23.27 2.96
N ASP A 193 2.52 24.12 2.49
CA ASP A 193 2.23 25.51 2.11
C ASP A 193 1.86 25.56 0.61
N TYR A 194 0.56 25.55 0.33
CA TYR A 194 0.05 25.54 -1.04
C TYR A 194 0.38 26.82 -1.83
N GLU A 195 0.57 27.96 -1.15
CA GLU A 195 0.98 29.21 -1.79
C GLU A 195 2.43 29.13 -2.25
N ALA A 196 3.33 28.63 -1.39
CA ALA A 196 4.73 28.41 -1.75
C ALA A 196 4.87 27.34 -2.85
N ILE A 197 4.05 26.26 -2.81
CA ILE A 197 4.02 25.24 -3.85
C ILE A 197 3.58 25.85 -5.19
N GLY A 198 2.54 26.71 -5.18
CA GLY A 198 2.06 27.39 -6.37
C GLY A 198 3.10 28.32 -6.99
N LYS A 199 3.80 29.12 -6.17
CA LYS A 199 4.92 29.96 -6.63
C LYS A 199 6.02 29.13 -7.30
N LYS A 200 6.43 28.04 -6.65
CA LYS A 200 7.43 27.11 -7.19
C LYS A 200 6.97 26.47 -8.50
N ALA A 201 5.70 26.09 -8.62
CA ALA A 201 5.15 25.56 -9.86
C ALA A 201 5.22 26.54 -11.01
N VAL A 202 4.89 27.83 -10.78
CA VAL A 202 5.00 28.88 -11.78
C VAL A 202 6.47 29.13 -12.20
N GLU A 203 7.39 29.17 -11.25
CA GLU A 203 8.82 29.39 -11.51
C GLU A 203 9.45 28.24 -12.29
N PHE A 204 9.12 27.00 -11.92
CA PHE A 204 9.73 25.80 -12.51
C PHE A 204 9.05 25.38 -13.83
N GLY A 205 7.73 25.57 -13.97
CA GLY A 205 6.94 25.15 -15.13
C GLY A 205 6.90 23.65 -15.34
N PRO A 206 6.45 22.85 -14.35
CA PRO A 206 6.40 21.40 -14.45
C PRO A 206 5.35 20.96 -15.48
N ARG A 207 5.59 19.83 -16.12
CA ARG A 207 4.59 19.14 -16.96
C ARG A 207 3.73 18.16 -16.14
N LEU A 208 4.25 17.71 -14.99
CA LEU A 208 3.55 16.86 -14.03
C LEU A 208 3.80 17.35 -12.62
N ILE A 209 2.73 17.50 -11.85
CA ILE A 209 2.79 17.68 -10.40
C ILE A 209 2.37 16.38 -9.73
N ILE A 210 3.20 15.89 -8.79
CA ILE A 210 2.90 14.69 -8.00
C ILE A 210 2.59 15.12 -6.57
N CYS A 211 1.38 14.83 -6.10
CA CYS A 211 0.97 14.99 -4.71
C CYS A 211 0.77 13.63 -4.04
N GLY A 212 1.00 13.59 -2.74
CA GLY A 212 0.97 12.35 -1.95
C GLY A 212 2.24 12.20 -1.13
N ALA A 213 2.17 11.44 -0.04
CA ALA A 213 3.26 11.33 0.89
C ALA A 213 3.32 9.96 1.58
N SER A 214 4.53 9.58 2.01
CA SER A 214 4.80 8.39 2.81
C SER A 214 4.85 8.68 4.31
N THR A 215 5.10 9.95 4.70
CA THR A 215 5.30 10.34 6.09
C THR A 215 4.61 11.66 6.46
N TYR A 216 3.49 11.98 5.83
CA TYR A 216 2.71 13.18 6.13
C TYR A 216 1.45 12.83 6.93
N SER A 217 1.31 13.41 8.12
CA SER A 217 0.27 13.05 9.09
C SER A 217 -1.03 13.85 8.95
N ARG A 218 -1.08 14.86 8.07
CA ARG A 218 -2.25 15.73 7.92
C ARG A 218 -3.00 15.47 6.62
N VAL A 219 -4.18 16.06 6.50
CA VAL A 219 -4.98 16.01 5.27
C VAL A 219 -4.25 16.71 4.12
N ILE A 220 -4.26 16.08 2.95
CA ILE A 220 -3.80 16.68 1.70
C ILE A 220 -5.01 17.26 0.96
N ASP A 221 -4.96 18.54 0.63
CA ASP A 221 -6.00 19.19 -0.18
C ASP A 221 -5.70 19.03 -1.68
N PHE A 222 -6.32 18.03 -2.26
CA PHE A 222 -6.18 17.74 -3.69
C PHE A 222 -6.81 18.83 -4.58
N GLY A 223 -7.81 19.57 -4.08
CA GLY A 223 -8.40 20.68 -4.80
C GLY A 223 -7.40 21.83 -5.01
N LYS A 224 -6.63 22.17 -3.99
CA LYS A 224 -5.56 23.17 -4.11
C LYS A 224 -4.44 22.71 -5.06
N PHE A 225 -4.08 21.43 -5.03
CA PHE A 225 -3.13 20.91 -6.03
C PHE A 225 -3.69 20.98 -7.45
N ARG A 226 -4.99 20.77 -7.65
CA ARG A 226 -5.63 20.94 -8.98
C ARG A 226 -5.53 22.38 -9.45
N GLU A 227 -5.86 23.37 -8.58
CA GLU A 227 -5.74 24.79 -8.89
C GLU A 227 -4.31 25.17 -9.30
N ILE A 228 -3.31 24.65 -8.57
CA ILE A 228 -1.89 24.87 -8.89
C ILE A 228 -1.55 24.25 -10.24
N ALA A 229 -1.93 23.00 -10.49
CA ALA A 229 -1.62 22.32 -11.74
C ALA A 229 -2.29 23.00 -12.95
N ASP A 230 -3.54 23.48 -12.80
CA ASP A 230 -4.25 24.23 -13.84
C ASP A 230 -3.55 25.56 -14.15
N SER A 231 -3.03 26.24 -13.13
CA SER A 231 -2.35 27.54 -13.31
C SER A 231 -1.10 27.46 -14.20
N VAL A 232 -0.49 26.27 -14.31
CA VAL A 232 0.73 26.03 -15.12
C VAL A 232 0.51 25.05 -16.27
N GLY A 233 -0.72 24.55 -16.46
CA GLY A 233 -1.06 23.57 -17.50
C GLY A 233 -0.44 22.20 -17.30
N ALA A 234 -0.14 21.82 -16.07
CA ALA A 234 0.46 20.55 -15.72
C ALA A 234 -0.59 19.43 -15.50
N TYR A 235 -0.19 18.18 -15.77
CA TYR A 235 -0.94 17.04 -15.24
C TYR A 235 -0.80 16.97 -13.72
N LEU A 236 -1.84 16.43 -13.06
CA LEU A 236 -1.82 16.15 -11.62
C LEU A 236 -1.91 14.65 -11.38
N MET A 237 -0.91 14.08 -10.72
CA MET A 237 -0.90 12.70 -10.22
C MET A 237 -0.97 12.69 -8.69
N ALA A 238 -1.95 11.98 -8.14
CA ALA A 238 -2.10 11.77 -6.69
C ALA A 238 -1.70 10.34 -6.32
N ASP A 239 -0.56 10.15 -5.65
CA ASP A 239 -0.19 8.87 -5.05
C ASP A 239 -0.79 8.77 -3.64
N ILE A 240 -1.85 7.98 -3.52
CA ILE A 240 -2.56 7.77 -2.26
C ILE A 240 -2.16 6.46 -1.56
N SER A 241 -1.00 5.90 -1.86
CA SER A 241 -0.59 4.58 -1.36
C SER A 241 -0.73 4.43 0.15
N HIS A 242 -0.45 5.47 0.94
CA HIS A 242 -0.59 5.41 2.39
C HIS A 242 -2.03 5.61 2.87
N ILE A 243 -2.84 6.38 2.16
CA ILE A 243 -4.19 6.74 2.59
C ILE A 243 -5.31 6.04 1.79
N SER A 244 -4.96 5.12 0.88
CA SER A 244 -5.94 4.51 -0.03
C SER A 244 -7.09 3.78 0.69
N GLY A 245 -6.80 3.13 1.83
CA GLY A 245 -7.84 2.54 2.67
C GLY A 245 -8.81 3.57 3.25
N LEU A 246 -8.28 4.70 3.68
CA LEU A 246 -9.07 5.81 4.21
C LEU A 246 -9.92 6.47 3.12
N VAL A 247 -9.38 6.59 1.89
CA VAL A 247 -10.10 7.11 0.73
C VAL A 247 -11.26 6.17 0.34
N MET A 248 -11.04 4.85 0.24
CA MET A 248 -12.10 3.89 -0.04
C MET A 248 -13.23 3.92 1.00
N ALA A 249 -12.89 4.18 2.26
CA ALA A 249 -13.86 4.28 3.35
C ALA A 249 -14.56 5.64 3.46
N GLY A 250 -14.14 6.65 2.70
CA GLY A 250 -14.60 8.02 2.86
C GLY A 250 -14.07 8.73 4.10
N ALA A 251 -13.06 8.16 4.77
CA ALA A 251 -12.42 8.73 5.95
C ALA A 251 -11.33 9.78 5.61
N HIS A 252 -10.94 9.87 4.35
CA HIS A 252 -10.10 10.92 3.75
C HIS A 252 -10.72 11.33 2.42
N ARG A 253 -10.60 12.63 2.06
CA ARG A 253 -11.09 13.15 0.78
C ARG A 253 -10.43 12.41 -0.38
N SER A 254 -11.24 12.03 -1.38
CA SER A 254 -10.77 11.35 -2.59
C SER A 254 -10.10 12.33 -3.56
N PRO A 255 -8.98 12.01 -4.20
CA PRO A 255 -8.41 12.80 -5.29
C PRO A 255 -9.06 12.55 -6.66
N ILE A 256 -9.94 11.57 -6.80
CA ILE A 256 -10.49 11.12 -8.10
C ILE A 256 -11.15 12.24 -8.90
N GLU A 257 -11.76 13.20 -8.22
CA GLU A 257 -12.42 14.36 -8.86
C GLU A 257 -11.42 15.45 -9.28
N PHE A 258 -10.20 15.43 -8.75
CA PHE A 258 -9.22 16.51 -8.91
C PHE A 258 -8.02 16.09 -9.76
N ALA A 259 -7.54 14.86 -9.58
CA ALA A 259 -6.34 14.40 -10.23
C ALA A 259 -6.62 13.77 -11.61
N ASP A 260 -5.72 14.00 -12.54
CA ASP A 260 -5.75 13.29 -13.83
C ASP A 260 -5.49 11.81 -13.63
N PHE A 261 -4.60 11.49 -12.70
CA PHE A 261 -4.25 10.12 -12.33
C PHE A 261 -4.20 9.98 -10.81
N THR A 262 -4.77 8.90 -10.33
CA THR A 262 -4.61 8.48 -8.94
C THR A 262 -3.90 7.13 -8.92
N THR A 263 -2.78 7.04 -8.24
CA THR A 263 -2.00 5.81 -8.09
C THR A 263 -2.02 5.31 -6.66
N THR A 264 -1.89 4.02 -6.47
CA THR A 264 -1.76 3.43 -5.13
C THR A 264 -1.08 2.07 -5.15
N SER A 265 -0.40 1.73 -4.07
CA SER A 265 -0.10 0.35 -3.72
C SER A 265 -1.34 -0.31 -3.10
N THR A 266 -1.53 -1.62 -3.31
CA THR A 266 -2.73 -2.33 -2.84
C THR A 266 -2.54 -3.05 -1.49
N TYR A 267 -1.31 -3.23 -1.03
CA TYR A 267 -1.04 -3.99 0.20
C TYR A 267 -1.21 -3.17 1.50
N LYS A 268 -0.91 -1.86 1.47
CA LYS A 268 -1.03 -1.01 2.67
C LYS A 268 -2.46 -0.96 3.23
N PRO A 269 -3.52 -0.91 2.41
CA PRO A 269 -4.89 -0.98 2.93
C PRO A 269 -5.36 -2.40 3.31
N GLY A 270 -4.51 -3.44 3.14
CA GLY A 270 -4.80 -4.83 3.53
C GLY A 270 -5.07 -5.78 2.36
N GLY A 271 -4.81 -5.36 1.12
CA GLY A 271 -4.87 -6.20 -0.08
C GLY A 271 -3.55 -6.91 -0.38
N PRO A 272 -3.43 -7.58 -1.53
CA PRO A 272 -2.19 -8.23 -1.98
C PRO A 272 -1.15 -7.19 -2.40
N ARG A 273 0.12 -7.60 -2.52
CA ARG A 273 1.15 -6.79 -3.20
C ARG A 273 0.69 -6.44 -4.60
N GLY A 274 0.94 -5.20 -5.03
CA GLY A 274 0.57 -4.72 -6.35
C GLY A 274 0.36 -3.20 -6.37
N GLY A 275 0.08 -2.69 -7.55
CA GLY A 275 -0.30 -1.29 -7.80
C GLY A 275 -1.67 -1.19 -8.45
N LEU A 276 -2.17 0.03 -8.53
CA LEU A 276 -3.44 0.39 -9.15
C LEU A 276 -3.31 1.80 -9.73
N ILE A 277 -3.89 2.02 -10.91
CA ILE A 277 -4.05 3.33 -11.51
C ILE A 277 -5.54 3.58 -11.69
N LEU A 278 -6.00 4.74 -11.24
CA LEU A 278 -7.40 5.15 -11.29
C LEU A 278 -7.50 6.52 -11.96
N MET A 279 -8.63 6.78 -12.63
CA MET A 279 -8.92 8.09 -13.22
C MET A 279 -10.40 8.42 -13.01
N GLY A 280 -10.69 9.72 -12.86
CA GLY A 280 -12.04 10.27 -12.77
C GLY A 280 -12.69 10.51 -14.13
N GLU A 281 -13.60 11.49 -14.21
CA GLU A 281 -14.42 11.80 -15.41
C GLU A 281 -13.58 12.18 -16.65
N GLY A 282 -12.38 12.72 -16.50
CA GLY A 282 -11.52 13.11 -17.63
C GLY A 282 -10.70 11.98 -18.27
N TYR A 283 -10.98 10.71 -17.93
CA TYR A 283 -10.17 9.56 -18.38
C TYR A 283 -10.16 9.37 -19.91
N ASP A 284 -11.25 9.71 -20.59
CA ASP A 284 -11.44 9.52 -22.02
C ASP A 284 -11.17 10.79 -22.86
N ARG A 285 -10.76 11.90 -22.21
CA ARG A 285 -10.38 13.10 -22.96
C ARG A 285 -9.19 12.81 -23.86
N LYS A 286 -9.25 13.30 -25.10
CA LYS A 286 -8.16 13.17 -26.03
C LYS A 286 -7.01 14.11 -25.66
N VAL A 287 -5.83 13.57 -25.66
CA VAL A 287 -4.59 14.31 -25.41
C VAL A 287 -3.55 13.92 -26.46
N ASN A 288 -2.73 14.90 -26.86
CA ASN A 288 -1.61 14.62 -27.73
C ASN A 288 -0.35 14.38 -26.90
N VAL A 289 0.17 13.17 -26.99
CA VAL A 289 1.46 12.79 -26.39
C VAL A 289 2.34 12.25 -27.49
N ARG A 290 3.52 12.84 -27.70
CA ARG A 290 4.49 12.44 -28.73
C ARG A 290 3.91 12.43 -30.15
N GLY A 291 3.02 13.38 -30.49
CA GLY A 291 2.38 13.45 -31.78
C GLY A 291 1.20 12.50 -32.00
N GLU A 292 0.86 11.67 -31.01
CA GLU A 292 -0.28 10.77 -31.08
C GLU A 292 -1.45 11.30 -30.26
N GLU A 293 -2.56 11.59 -30.91
CA GLU A 293 -3.80 12.03 -30.27
C GLU A 293 -4.67 10.81 -29.94
N ARG A 294 -4.79 10.48 -28.65
CA ARG A 294 -5.58 9.37 -28.11
C ARG A 294 -6.31 9.77 -26.84
N PRO A 295 -7.36 9.02 -26.44
CA PRO A 295 -7.89 9.09 -25.07
C PRO A 295 -6.78 8.89 -24.03
N LEU A 296 -6.85 9.61 -22.91
CA LEU A 296 -5.82 9.59 -21.88
C LEU A 296 -5.59 8.18 -21.30
N TRP A 297 -6.66 7.40 -21.16
CA TRP A 297 -6.56 6.00 -20.70
C TRP A 297 -5.77 5.09 -21.67
N GLU A 298 -5.85 5.33 -22.98
CA GLU A 298 -5.10 4.54 -23.95
C GLU A 298 -3.58 4.79 -23.85
N HIS A 299 -3.16 6.01 -23.51
CA HIS A 299 -1.75 6.29 -23.21
C HIS A 299 -1.28 5.52 -21.96
N VAL A 300 -2.13 5.39 -20.91
CA VAL A 300 -1.83 4.59 -19.72
C VAL A 300 -1.74 3.11 -20.07
N GLU A 301 -2.64 2.58 -20.89
CA GLU A 301 -2.57 1.19 -21.32
C GLU A 301 -1.34 0.90 -22.17
N ALA A 302 -1.02 1.75 -23.14
CA ALA A 302 0.19 1.61 -23.95
C ALA A 302 1.47 1.71 -23.12
N ALA A 303 1.51 2.59 -22.13
CA ALA A 303 2.60 2.67 -21.18
C ALA A 303 2.66 1.46 -20.24
N THR A 304 1.52 0.83 -19.91
CA THR A 304 1.49 -0.40 -19.10
C THR A 304 2.05 -1.56 -19.91
N PHE A 305 1.46 -1.85 -21.06
CA PHE A 305 1.87 -2.93 -21.94
C PHE A 305 1.84 -2.45 -23.40
N PRO A 306 2.94 -2.61 -24.15
CA PRO A 306 4.22 -3.22 -23.76
C PRO A 306 5.24 -2.24 -23.13
N GLY A 307 4.81 -1.02 -22.74
CA GLY A 307 5.73 0.06 -22.36
C GLY A 307 6.61 -0.27 -21.16
N MET A 308 6.02 -0.61 -20.03
CA MET A 308 6.73 -0.82 -18.73
C MET A 308 6.65 -2.25 -18.20
N GLN A 309 5.67 -3.04 -18.64
CA GLN A 309 5.43 -4.40 -18.16
C GLN A 309 5.18 -5.35 -19.34
N GLY A 310 5.48 -6.64 -19.14
CA GLY A 310 5.05 -7.76 -19.97
C GLY A 310 3.94 -8.55 -19.27
N THR A 311 4.23 -9.81 -18.94
CA THR A 311 3.29 -10.73 -18.29
C THR A 311 2.78 -10.18 -16.95
N ILE A 312 1.47 -10.22 -16.78
CA ILE A 312 0.77 -9.77 -15.58
C ILE A 312 0.70 -10.88 -14.51
N TYR A 313 0.59 -10.48 -13.24
CA TYR A 313 0.43 -11.42 -12.13
C TYR A 313 -1.05 -11.70 -11.86
N LEU A 314 -1.59 -12.71 -12.53
CA LEU A 314 -3.02 -13.01 -12.51
C LEU A 314 -3.55 -13.42 -11.14
N ASN A 315 -2.76 -14.14 -10.34
CA ASN A 315 -3.09 -14.46 -8.96
C ASN A 315 -3.18 -13.19 -8.08
N HIS A 316 -2.32 -12.20 -8.30
CA HIS A 316 -2.42 -10.90 -7.63
C HIS A 316 -3.65 -10.13 -8.09
N ILE A 317 -4.04 -10.20 -9.36
CA ILE A 317 -5.27 -9.57 -9.87
C ILE A 317 -6.50 -10.25 -9.25
N ALA A 318 -6.52 -11.59 -9.16
CA ALA A 318 -7.58 -12.33 -8.47
C ALA A 318 -7.67 -11.92 -6.99
N ALA A 319 -6.54 -11.83 -6.31
CA ALA A 319 -6.46 -11.38 -4.92
C ALA A 319 -6.91 -9.91 -4.74
N LYS A 320 -6.59 -9.01 -5.70
CA LYS A 320 -7.13 -7.63 -5.73
C LYS A 320 -8.66 -7.65 -5.85
N ALA A 321 -9.22 -8.51 -6.71
CA ALA A 321 -10.67 -8.63 -6.84
C ALA A 321 -11.35 -9.05 -5.52
N VAL A 322 -10.75 -9.98 -4.77
CA VAL A 322 -11.21 -10.37 -3.44
C VAL A 322 -11.12 -9.19 -2.47
N PHE A 323 -9.96 -8.55 -2.40
CA PHE A 323 -9.72 -7.42 -1.51
C PHE A 323 -10.69 -6.26 -1.75
N PHE A 324 -10.92 -5.85 -3.00
CA PHE A 324 -11.86 -4.75 -3.28
C PHE A 324 -13.30 -5.10 -2.89
N LYS A 325 -13.70 -6.39 -2.97
CA LYS A 325 -14.99 -6.81 -2.43
C LYS A 325 -15.07 -6.65 -0.91
N GLU A 326 -13.99 -7.01 -0.20
CA GLU A 326 -13.91 -6.79 1.25
C GLU A 326 -13.92 -5.29 1.60
N ALA A 327 -13.23 -4.47 0.81
CA ALA A 327 -13.13 -3.03 1.02
C ALA A 327 -14.47 -2.29 0.86
N LEU A 328 -15.41 -2.84 0.13
CA LEU A 328 -16.78 -2.31 0.00
C LEU A 328 -17.66 -2.58 1.22
N SER A 329 -17.24 -3.47 2.14
CA SER A 329 -18.05 -3.82 3.33
C SER A 329 -18.05 -2.70 4.38
N GLU A 330 -19.16 -2.60 5.12
CA GLU A 330 -19.26 -1.65 6.25
C GLU A 330 -18.26 -1.96 7.38
N GLU A 331 -17.89 -3.23 7.56
CA GLU A 331 -16.86 -3.64 8.51
C GLU A 331 -15.51 -3.03 8.14
N TYR A 332 -15.13 -3.10 6.87
CA TYR A 332 -13.88 -2.49 6.39
C TYR A 332 -13.89 -0.98 6.58
N LYS A 333 -14.97 -0.31 6.18
CA LYS A 333 -15.12 1.15 6.33
C LYS A 333 -15.02 1.57 7.79
N SER A 334 -15.79 0.94 8.67
CA SER A 334 -15.74 1.21 10.11
C SER A 334 -14.33 1.02 10.70
N ARG A 335 -13.61 -0.01 10.25
CA ARG A 335 -12.20 -0.23 10.65
C ARG A 335 -11.29 0.92 10.24
N GLN A 336 -11.46 1.53 9.07
CA GLN A 336 -10.66 2.65 8.65
C GLN A 336 -10.84 3.89 9.55
N PHE A 337 -12.05 4.17 10.01
CA PHE A 337 -12.28 5.23 10.99
C PHE A 337 -11.63 4.92 12.34
N ARG A 338 -11.71 3.67 12.82
CA ARG A 338 -11.01 3.24 14.04
C ARG A 338 -9.49 3.35 13.94
N ILE A 339 -8.91 3.11 12.75
CA ILE A 339 -7.47 3.31 12.51
C ILE A 339 -7.08 4.76 12.78
N ILE A 340 -7.85 5.74 12.30
CA ILE A 340 -7.58 7.17 12.57
C ILE A 340 -7.75 7.49 14.05
N GLU A 341 -8.81 6.99 14.69
CA GLU A 341 -9.03 7.21 16.11
C GLU A 341 -7.88 6.66 16.96
N ASN A 342 -7.47 5.42 16.71
CA ASN A 342 -6.33 4.80 17.37
C ASN A 342 -5.02 5.57 17.13
N SER A 343 -4.80 6.05 15.90
CA SER A 343 -3.63 6.86 15.56
C SER A 343 -3.60 8.17 16.37
N ARG A 344 -4.74 8.86 16.47
CA ARG A 344 -4.89 10.06 17.29
C ARG A 344 -4.65 9.79 18.77
N ARG A 345 -5.20 8.68 19.31
CA ARG A 345 -5.03 8.28 20.70
C ARG A 345 -3.58 7.98 21.04
N LEU A 346 -2.91 7.20 20.18
CA LEU A 346 -1.51 6.86 20.38
C LEU A 346 -0.62 8.12 20.29
N ALA A 347 -0.85 8.99 19.32
CA ALA A 347 -0.13 10.24 19.15
C ALA A 347 -0.31 11.17 20.37
N SER A 348 -1.56 11.37 20.84
CA SER A 348 -1.84 12.18 22.01
C SER A 348 -1.30 11.57 23.30
N GLY A 349 -1.31 10.23 23.42
CA GLY A 349 -0.71 9.51 24.55
C GLY A 349 0.79 9.78 24.65
N LEU A 350 1.52 9.67 23.53
CA LEU A 350 2.95 10.00 23.49
C LEU A 350 3.22 11.49 23.75
N ALA A 351 2.41 12.39 23.18
CA ALA A 351 2.54 13.81 23.45
C ALA A 351 2.35 14.15 24.93
N SER A 352 1.39 13.52 25.64
CA SER A 352 1.18 13.69 27.08
C SER A 352 2.32 13.18 27.95
N LEU A 353 3.13 12.25 27.42
CA LEU A 353 4.35 11.73 28.05
C LEU A 353 5.60 12.58 27.73
N GLY A 354 5.44 13.69 27.00
CA GLY A 354 6.49 14.65 26.69
C GLY A 354 7.19 14.43 25.37
N TYR A 355 6.68 13.58 24.49
CA TYR A 355 7.24 13.37 23.14
C TYR A 355 6.77 14.46 22.19
N ASP A 356 7.70 14.94 21.36
CA ASP A 356 7.44 15.92 20.30
C ASP A 356 6.80 15.23 19.08
N VAL A 357 5.47 15.29 19.01
CA VAL A 357 4.69 14.75 17.90
C VAL A 357 4.58 15.82 16.81
N LEU A 358 5.18 15.57 15.63
CA LEU A 358 5.17 16.53 14.53
C LEU A 358 3.76 16.94 14.16
N THR A 359 3.60 18.20 13.77
CA THR A 359 2.32 18.83 13.44
C THR A 359 1.30 18.85 14.59
N GLY A 360 1.70 18.46 15.81
CA GLY A 360 0.84 18.36 16.98
C GLY A 360 -0.19 17.22 16.93
N GLY A 361 -0.02 16.21 16.05
CA GLY A 361 -0.92 15.07 15.97
C GLY A 361 -1.12 14.50 14.56
N THR A 362 -2.28 13.87 14.31
CA THR A 362 -2.56 13.22 13.03
C THR A 362 -4.04 13.28 12.63
N ASP A 363 -4.27 13.32 11.31
CA ASP A 363 -5.60 13.19 10.68
C ASP A 363 -5.78 11.84 9.96
N ASN A 364 -4.74 10.99 9.95
CA ASN A 364 -4.75 9.71 9.24
C ASN A 364 -4.22 8.54 10.10
N HIS A 365 -3.71 7.49 9.48
CA HIS A 365 -3.28 6.24 10.11
C HIS A 365 -1.87 6.28 10.69
N LEU A 366 -1.12 7.35 10.47
CA LEU A 366 0.28 7.50 10.89
C LEU A 366 0.55 8.84 11.56
N PHE A 367 1.64 8.89 12.31
CA PHE A 367 2.23 10.14 12.81
C PHE A 367 3.73 9.97 13.01
N LEU A 368 4.40 11.10 13.15
CA LEU A 368 5.84 11.19 13.35
C LEU A 368 6.14 11.70 14.76
N VAL A 369 7.15 11.13 15.39
CA VAL A 369 7.67 11.57 16.70
C VAL A 369 9.12 11.99 16.53
N ASN A 370 9.45 13.23 16.89
CA ASN A 370 10.82 13.70 16.98
C ASN A 370 11.41 13.22 18.32
N VAL A 371 11.99 12.03 18.30
CA VAL A 371 12.57 11.42 19.53
C VAL A 371 13.83 12.16 19.97
N ALA A 372 14.53 12.78 19.04
CA ALA A 372 15.76 13.53 19.32
C ALA A 372 15.49 14.84 20.11
N ASN A 373 14.33 15.48 19.89
CA ASN A 373 13.90 16.62 20.72
C ASN A 373 13.31 16.17 22.05
N SER A 374 12.79 14.95 22.12
CA SER A 374 12.11 14.44 23.31
C SER A 374 13.09 13.96 24.38
N ARG A 375 14.28 13.52 24.00
CA ARG A 375 15.33 13.04 24.91
C ARG A 375 16.72 13.25 24.35
N GLU A 376 17.59 13.84 25.15
CA GLU A 376 18.99 14.11 24.77
C GLU A 376 19.71 12.84 24.35
N GLY A 377 20.38 12.91 23.20
CA GLY A 377 21.15 11.81 22.58
C GLY A 377 20.31 10.72 21.92
N LEU A 378 18.99 10.68 22.13
CA LEU A 378 18.14 9.68 21.48
C LEU A 378 18.01 10.00 19.97
N THR A 379 18.19 8.97 19.15
CA THR A 379 18.06 9.06 17.69
C THR A 379 16.98 8.10 17.18
N GLY A 380 16.54 8.33 15.95
CA GLY A 380 15.56 7.44 15.31
C GLY A 380 16.03 5.99 15.22
N VAL A 381 17.30 5.76 14.87
CA VAL A 381 17.87 4.40 14.76
C VAL A 381 17.94 3.69 16.12
N ILE A 382 18.27 4.40 17.19
CA ILE A 382 18.27 3.83 18.56
C ILE A 382 16.83 3.49 18.96
N ALA A 383 15.89 4.44 18.78
CA ALA A 383 14.50 4.24 19.12
C ALA A 383 13.89 3.03 18.40
N GLN A 384 14.13 2.92 17.09
CA GLN A 384 13.67 1.75 16.30
C GLN A 384 14.23 0.44 16.86
N ARG A 385 15.56 0.35 17.07
CA ARG A 385 16.23 -0.90 17.49
C ARG A 385 15.83 -1.33 18.87
N VAL A 386 15.80 -0.41 19.84
CA VAL A 386 15.46 -0.76 21.22
C VAL A 386 13.98 -1.17 21.38
N LEU A 387 13.07 -0.54 20.62
CA LEU A 387 11.67 -0.94 20.55
C LEU A 387 11.52 -2.32 19.92
N GLU A 388 12.23 -2.59 18.82
CA GLU A 388 12.22 -3.90 18.15
C GLU A 388 12.75 -5.01 19.08
N GLU A 389 13.84 -4.77 19.82
CA GLU A 389 14.33 -5.71 20.83
C GLU A 389 13.30 -6.00 21.91
N CYS A 390 12.40 -5.07 22.20
CA CYS A 390 11.30 -5.23 23.15
C CYS A 390 9.99 -5.75 22.51
N GLY A 391 10.01 -6.12 21.21
CA GLY A 391 8.86 -6.68 20.50
C GLY A 391 7.90 -5.64 19.90
N MET A 392 8.33 -4.38 19.75
CA MET A 392 7.54 -3.31 19.14
C MET A 392 8.25 -2.81 17.88
N VAL A 393 7.63 -2.96 16.71
CA VAL A 393 8.22 -2.62 15.42
C VAL A 393 7.70 -1.28 14.91
N VAL A 394 8.61 -0.34 14.71
CA VAL A 394 8.37 1.01 14.16
C VAL A 394 9.35 1.29 13.03
N ASP A 395 9.13 2.37 12.28
CA ASP A 395 10.09 2.83 11.26
C ASP A 395 10.92 4.00 11.80
N MET A 396 12.26 3.89 11.72
CA MET A 396 13.13 5.06 11.80
C MET A 396 12.91 5.93 10.55
N VAL A 397 12.82 7.25 10.76
CA VAL A 397 12.66 8.21 9.67
C VAL A 397 13.54 9.45 9.88
N GLY A 398 14.07 9.98 8.78
CA GLY A 398 14.51 11.37 8.74
C GLY A 398 13.28 12.28 8.81
N LEU A 399 13.34 13.27 9.66
CA LEU A 399 12.29 14.30 9.77
C LEU A 399 12.55 15.43 8.77
N PRO A 400 11.53 16.20 8.37
CA PRO A 400 11.75 17.41 7.61
C PRO A 400 12.79 18.30 8.30
N TYR A 401 13.74 18.84 7.51
CA TYR A 401 14.84 19.70 7.99
C TYR A 401 15.83 19.02 8.98
N ASP A 402 15.74 17.69 9.16
CA ASP A 402 16.71 16.96 9.99
C ASP A 402 18.11 16.99 9.35
N LYS A 403 19.09 17.44 10.13
CA LYS A 403 20.49 17.54 9.69
C LYS A 403 21.30 16.27 9.92
N ARG A 404 20.69 15.25 10.55
CA ARG A 404 21.34 13.97 10.82
C ARG A 404 21.49 13.15 9.53
N PRO A 405 22.50 12.27 9.47
CA PRO A 405 22.59 11.31 8.37
C PRO A 405 21.31 10.46 8.25
N ALA A 406 20.93 10.14 7.01
CA ALA A 406 19.72 9.35 6.72
C ALA A 406 19.65 8.00 7.47
N GLY A 407 20.81 7.39 7.78
CA GLY A 407 20.88 6.14 8.55
C GLY A 407 20.77 6.30 10.06
N VAL A 408 20.70 7.54 10.57
CA VAL A 408 20.57 7.86 12.01
C VAL A 408 19.17 8.38 12.31
N GLY A 409 18.72 9.40 11.57
CA GLY A 409 17.45 10.06 11.70
C GLY A 409 17.11 10.59 13.09
N GLY A 410 16.29 11.61 13.18
CA GLY A 410 15.84 12.20 14.45
C GLY A 410 14.47 11.70 14.92
N GLY A 411 13.80 10.91 14.11
CA GLY A 411 12.43 10.51 14.37
C GLY A 411 12.07 9.06 14.13
N VAL A 412 10.90 8.70 14.63
CA VAL A 412 10.23 7.45 14.31
C VAL A 412 8.84 7.74 13.74
N ARG A 413 8.42 6.89 12.78
CA ARG A 413 7.06 6.86 12.26
C ARG A 413 6.30 5.70 12.86
N LEU A 414 5.13 6.01 13.43
CA LEU A 414 4.20 5.02 13.97
C LEU A 414 2.91 5.02 13.17
N GLY A 415 2.25 3.86 13.10
CA GLY A 415 0.95 3.69 12.48
C GLY A 415 0.13 2.60 13.16
N THR A 416 -1.17 2.65 12.96
CA THR A 416 -2.12 1.79 13.70
C THR A 416 -2.92 0.79 12.86
N PRO A 417 -2.65 0.57 11.55
CA PRO A 417 -3.47 -0.36 10.76
C PRO A 417 -3.51 -1.79 11.32
N ILE A 418 -2.34 -2.37 11.66
CA ILE A 418 -2.25 -3.76 12.12
C ILE A 418 -2.88 -3.93 13.50
N VAL A 419 -2.53 -3.10 14.47
CA VAL A 419 -3.07 -3.19 15.83
C VAL A 419 -4.58 -2.98 15.85
N THR A 420 -5.11 -2.09 15.00
CA THR A 420 -6.56 -1.90 14.83
C THR A 420 -7.23 -3.13 14.19
N ARG A 421 -6.56 -3.75 13.21
CA ARG A 421 -7.07 -4.98 12.58
C ARG A 421 -7.11 -6.15 13.56
N MET A 422 -6.16 -6.21 14.50
CA MET A 422 -6.18 -7.18 15.61
C MET A 422 -7.34 -6.96 16.59
N GLY A 423 -8.01 -5.80 16.53
CA GLY A 423 -9.13 -5.47 17.42
C GLY A 423 -8.78 -4.56 18.58
N MET A 424 -7.54 -4.07 18.66
CA MET A 424 -7.10 -3.12 19.68
C MET A 424 -7.82 -1.77 19.52
N GLY A 425 -8.18 -1.16 20.64
CA GLY A 425 -8.90 0.11 20.72
C GLY A 425 -8.16 1.18 21.53
N ALA A 426 -8.89 2.21 21.94
CA ALA A 426 -8.32 3.38 22.64
C ALA A 426 -7.53 3.01 23.91
N HIS A 427 -8.03 2.06 24.69
CA HIS A 427 -7.37 1.61 25.91
C HIS A 427 -6.00 0.95 25.62
N GLU A 428 -5.91 0.15 24.57
CA GLU A 428 -4.65 -0.47 24.17
C GLU A 428 -3.68 0.58 23.63
N MET A 429 -4.16 1.62 22.95
CA MET A 429 -3.30 2.72 22.49
C MET A 429 -2.62 3.46 23.64
N GLU A 430 -3.32 3.66 24.76
CA GLU A 430 -2.75 4.24 25.99
C GLU A 430 -1.69 3.32 26.60
N LYS A 431 -1.96 2.00 26.66
CA LYS A 431 -0.97 1.02 27.11
C LYS A 431 0.27 1.01 26.22
N ILE A 432 0.08 0.99 24.91
CA ILE A 432 1.18 1.00 23.93
C ILE A 432 2.02 2.26 24.09
N ALA A 433 1.41 3.44 24.26
CA ALA A 433 2.15 4.68 24.53
C ALA A 433 3.02 4.56 25.80
N GLY A 434 2.49 4.02 26.88
CA GLY A 434 3.25 3.77 28.12
C GLY A 434 4.38 2.76 27.95
N MET A 435 4.17 1.70 27.14
CA MET A 435 5.21 0.71 26.85
C MET A 435 6.34 1.32 26.02
N VAL A 436 6.01 2.10 24.98
CA VAL A 436 6.99 2.85 24.16
C VAL A 436 7.81 3.78 25.07
N ASP A 437 7.17 4.58 25.90
CA ASP A 437 7.82 5.49 26.84
C ASP A 437 8.78 4.74 27.79
N SER A 438 8.32 3.63 28.37
CA SER A 438 9.12 2.84 29.30
C SER A 438 10.38 2.29 28.64
N VAL A 439 10.27 1.78 27.39
CA VAL A 439 11.42 1.26 26.64
C VAL A 439 12.40 2.36 26.26
N LEU A 440 11.89 3.46 25.75
CA LEU A 440 12.76 4.58 25.37
C LEU A 440 13.47 5.22 26.56
N LYS A 441 12.86 5.25 27.74
CA LYS A 441 13.47 5.74 28.99
C LYS A 441 14.52 4.79 29.56
N GLU A 442 14.34 3.48 29.42
CA GLU A 442 15.29 2.48 29.91
C GLU A 442 16.58 2.41 29.09
N ALA A 443 16.53 2.79 27.82
CA ALA A 443 17.69 2.74 26.94
C ALA A 443 18.81 3.67 27.45
N VAL A 444 20.00 3.15 27.71
CA VAL A 444 21.21 3.92 28.02
C VAL A 444 21.94 4.22 26.71
N ILE A 445 21.97 5.49 26.33
CA ILE A 445 22.56 5.95 25.07
C ILE A 445 24.09 6.04 25.23
N LEU A 446 24.83 5.43 24.31
CA LEU A 446 26.30 5.40 24.32
C LEU A 446 26.89 6.26 23.17
N SER A 447 26.22 6.29 22.01
CA SER A 447 26.55 7.13 20.85
C SER A 447 25.31 7.38 20.00
N GLU A 448 25.43 7.99 18.83
CA GLU A 448 24.30 8.24 17.91
C GLU A 448 23.62 6.96 17.39
N SER A 449 24.26 5.79 17.50
CA SER A 449 23.72 4.51 17.00
C SER A 449 23.91 3.33 17.96
N GLU A 450 24.53 3.57 19.13
CA GLU A 450 24.80 2.55 20.14
C GLU A 450 24.07 2.85 21.44
N TYR A 451 23.56 1.80 22.05
CA TYR A 451 22.83 1.87 23.32
C TYR A 451 23.02 0.58 24.11
N ARG A 452 22.58 0.61 25.35
CA ARG A 452 22.37 -0.59 26.18
C ARG A 452 20.97 -0.59 26.75
N ILE A 453 20.41 -1.78 26.92
CA ILE A 453 19.17 -2.00 27.63
C ILE A 453 19.37 -3.13 28.64
N ASN A 454 18.73 -3.01 29.81
CA ASN A 454 18.76 -4.08 30.82
C ASN A 454 18.05 -5.32 30.27
N GLU A 455 18.73 -6.47 30.25
CA GLU A 455 18.18 -7.72 29.67
C GLU A 455 16.92 -8.19 30.38
N ALA A 456 16.87 -8.13 31.73
CA ALA A 456 15.68 -8.52 32.48
C ALA A 456 14.49 -7.58 32.22
N PHE A 457 14.75 -6.29 31.97
CA PHE A 457 13.69 -5.36 31.56
C PHE A 457 13.20 -5.69 30.15
N ARG A 458 14.12 -5.87 29.18
CA ARG A 458 13.81 -6.24 27.80
C ARG A 458 12.92 -7.49 27.75
N ASP A 459 13.31 -8.54 28.50
CA ASP A 459 12.61 -9.82 28.47
C ASP A 459 11.20 -9.71 29.09
N ARG A 460 11.06 -8.96 30.19
CA ARG A 460 9.74 -8.64 30.77
C ARG A 460 8.86 -7.84 29.80
N MET A 461 9.44 -6.86 29.10
CA MET A 461 8.69 -6.06 28.12
C MET A 461 8.24 -6.91 26.94
N ARG A 462 9.09 -7.80 26.44
CA ARG A 462 8.70 -8.78 25.40
C ARG A 462 7.53 -9.65 25.84
N GLU A 463 7.52 -10.11 27.07
CA GLU A 463 6.41 -10.91 27.60
C GLU A 463 5.12 -10.08 27.67
N GLN A 464 5.18 -8.84 28.16
CA GLN A 464 4.03 -7.94 28.19
C GLN A 464 3.47 -7.67 26.77
N VAL A 465 4.35 -7.50 25.77
CA VAL A 465 3.96 -7.34 24.37
C VAL A 465 3.25 -8.60 23.86
N ARG A 466 3.83 -9.78 24.12
CA ARG A 466 3.21 -11.07 23.73
C ARG A 466 1.84 -11.27 24.38
N ASP A 467 1.71 -10.99 25.66
CA ASP A 467 0.45 -11.13 26.39
C ASP A 467 -0.61 -10.18 25.83
N LEU A 468 -0.22 -8.93 25.50
CA LEU A 468 -1.12 -8.00 24.84
C LEU A 468 -1.55 -8.52 23.46
N CYS A 469 -0.62 -9.01 22.64
CA CYS A 469 -0.93 -9.54 21.32
C CYS A 469 -1.84 -10.78 21.39
N ARG A 470 -1.56 -11.73 22.31
CA ARG A 470 -2.37 -12.95 22.51
C ARG A 470 -3.79 -12.67 22.93
N GLY A 471 -4.02 -11.58 23.67
CA GLY A 471 -5.36 -11.15 24.06
C GLY A 471 -6.29 -10.79 22.90
N PHE A 472 -5.73 -10.54 21.70
CA PHE A 472 -6.48 -10.13 20.49
C PHE A 472 -6.43 -11.16 19.36
N GLY A 473 -5.77 -12.29 19.53
CA GLY A 473 -5.68 -13.36 18.56
C GLY A 473 -4.75 -13.04 17.37
N ALA A 474 -4.02 -14.04 16.90
CA ALA A 474 -3.31 -13.98 15.63
C ALA A 474 -4.30 -14.32 14.50
N HIS A 475 -5.02 -13.33 13.94
CA HIS A 475 -5.95 -13.54 12.82
C HIS A 475 -5.43 -12.92 11.54
#